data_85ff33ac645102afbb73d6d4d472f6e5
#
_entry.id   85ff33ac645102afbb73d6d4d472f6e5
#
_cell.length_a   1.000
_cell.length_b   1.000
_cell.length_c   1.000
_cell.angle_alpha   90.00
_cell.angle_beta   90.00
_cell.angle_gamma   90.00
#
_symmetry.space_group_name_H-M   'P 1'
#
loop_
_entity.id
_entity.type
_entity.pdbx_description
1 polymer ?
#
loop_
_entity_poly.entity_id
_entity_poly.type
_entity_poly.pdbx_seq_one_letter_code
_entity_poly.pdbx_strand_id
1 'polypeptide(L)'
;LTDGSDLFLLDSFKLWAEDVFGWYYFEERSVYEPYKDGHGGRYVKKRIKKRLRKKQYLIVARGAAKSMYGSCIQDFFLNVDTTTTHQIATAPTMKQSEEVLSPIKTAITRSRGPLFKFLTEGSIQNTTGSKAKRQKLVPTKRGIENLLTGSLLEIRPMRIDKLQGLRVKCATVDEWLSGDVAEDPIEAIEQGAAKEQSTTSNNDYLIIATSSEGTVRNGVGDTIKMELMKILKGEYYNPHVSIWWYKLDDIDEVGNPEMWIKANPNIGKTVTYETYQLAVERAENNPSQRNDILAKRFGIPMEGYTYFFTYEETKPHRKQEFWKLPCALGADLSQ
;
A
#
# COMPACT_ATOMS: atom_id res chain seq x y z
N LEU A 1 -11.86 14.86 -0.92
CA LEU A 1 -11.92 13.96 0.24
C LEU A 1 -13.29 13.27 0.33
N THR A 2 -13.39 12.20 1.11
CA THR A 2 -14.65 11.42 1.24
C THR A 2 -15.82 12.22 1.82
N ASP A 3 -15.53 13.28 2.58
CA ASP A 3 -16.50 14.25 3.12
C ASP A 3 -16.87 15.36 2.14
N GLY A 4 -16.26 15.38 0.94
CA GLY A 4 -16.47 16.39 -0.10
C GLY A 4 -15.61 17.65 0.05
N SER A 5 -14.72 17.71 1.04
CA SER A 5 -13.74 18.79 1.16
C SER A 5 -12.66 18.71 0.07
N ASP A 6 -11.98 19.82 -0.20
CA ASP A 6 -10.89 19.85 -1.17
C ASP A 6 -9.70 19.00 -0.71
N LEU A 7 -9.07 18.32 -1.66
CA LEU A 7 -7.84 17.60 -1.42
C LEU A 7 -6.65 18.54 -1.56
N PHE A 8 -6.00 18.85 -0.44
CA PHE A 8 -4.70 19.50 -0.46
C PHE A 8 -3.59 18.47 -0.57
N LEU A 9 -2.69 18.66 -1.53
CA LEU A 9 -1.56 17.77 -1.71
C LEU A 9 -0.54 17.97 -0.59
N LEU A 10 -0.45 16.98 0.30
CA LEU A 10 0.47 16.97 1.42
C LEU A 10 1.93 16.91 0.94
N ASP A 11 2.84 17.56 1.66
CA ASP A 11 4.27 17.56 1.29
C ASP A 11 4.88 16.16 1.31
N SER A 12 4.43 15.30 2.25
CA SER A 12 4.78 13.88 2.26
C SER A 12 4.34 13.16 0.97
N PHE A 13 3.14 13.46 0.45
CA PHE A 13 2.65 12.86 -0.79
C PHE A 13 3.49 13.30 -1.99
N LYS A 14 3.88 14.59 -2.05
CA LYS A 14 4.78 15.09 -3.09
C LYS A 14 6.10 14.35 -3.07
N LEU A 15 6.70 14.23 -1.88
CA LEU A 15 7.96 13.54 -1.69
C LEU A 15 7.89 12.06 -2.06
N TRP A 16 6.85 11.35 -1.60
CA TRP A 16 6.65 9.94 -1.93
C TRP A 16 6.40 9.72 -3.42
N ALA A 17 5.64 10.61 -4.06
CA ALA A 17 5.38 10.55 -5.50
C ALA A 17 6.64 10.88 -6.31
N GLU A 18 7.42 11.89 -5.90
CA GLU A 18 8.67 12.27 -6.56
C GLU A 18 9.67 11.11 -6.55
N ASP A 19 9.81 10.40 -5.43
CA ASP A 19 10.70 9.22 -5.36
C ASP A 19 10.27 8.12 -6.34
N VAL A 20 8.98 7.95 -6.58
CA VAL A 20 8.48 6.91 -7.49
C VAL A 20 8.49 7.33 -8.96
N PHE A 21 8.15 8.59 -9.24
CA PHE A 21 8.00 9.09 -10.62
C PHE A 21 9.19 9.91 -11.11
N GLY A 22 10.05 10.39 -10.21
CA GLY A 22 11.19 11.24 -10.57
C GLY A 22 12.39 10.47 -11.15
N TRP A 23 12.51 9.19 -10.87
CA TRP A 23 13.68 8.40 -11.24
C TRP A 23 13.37 7.39 -12.34
N TYR A 24 14.21 7.37 -13.38
CA TYR A 24 14.10 6.43 -14.50
C TYR A 24 15.46 6.08 -15.08
N TYR A 25 15.52 4.97 -15.81
CA TYR A 25 16.66 4.55 -16.60
C TYR A 25 16.24 4.26 -18.02
N PHE A 26 17.21 4.14 -18.91
CA PHE A 26 16.98 3.75 -20.29
C PHE A 26 17.50 2.34 -20.54
N GLU A 27 16.67 1.55 -21.16
CA GLU A 27 16.99 0.20 -21.59
C GLU A 27 17.00 0.14 -23.12
N GLU A 28 18.05 -0.44 -23.73
CA GLU A 28 18.06 -0.71 -25.16
C GLU A 28 17.41 -2.06 -25.43
N ARG A 29 16.39 -2.07 -26.26
CA ARG A 29 15.69 -3.28 -26.69
C ARG A 29 15.60 -3.36 -28.19
N SER A 30 15.73 -4.57 -28.71
CA SER A 30 15.40 -4.88 -30.12
C SER A 30 13.89 -5.06 -30.23
N VAL A 31 13.22 -4.12 -30.88
CA VAL A 31 11.78 -4.14 -31.12
C VAL A 31 11.53 -4.46 -32.59
N TYR A 32 10.63 -5.42 -32.84
CA TYR A 32 10.21 -5.73 -34.17
C TYR A 32 9.27 -4.64 -34.70
N GLU A 33 9.64 -4.02 -35.82
CA GLU A 33 8.81 -3.05 -36.54
C GLU A 33 8.36 -3.66 -37.85
N PRO A 34 7.06 -3.87 -38.07
CA PRO A 34 6.53 -4.31 -39.35
C PRO A 34 6.74 -3.20 -40.41
N TYR A 35 7.00 -3.62 -41.64
CA TYR A 35 7.02 -2.70 -42.78
C TYR A 35 5.62 -2.16 -43.04
N LYS A 36 5.55 -0.95 -43.61
CA LYS A 36 4.29 -0.28 -43.93
C LYS A 36 3.41 -1.01 -44.93
N ASP A 37 4.04 -1.86 -45.78
CA ASP A 37 3.37 -2.70 -46.77
C ASP A 37 2.75 -3.98 -46.19
N GLY A 38 2.96 -4.25 -44.92
CA GLY A 38 2.45 -5.43 -44.21
C GLY A 38 3.21 -6.72 -44.48
N HIS A 39 4.25 -6.71 -45.33
CA HIS A 39 5.05 -7.89 -45.68
C HIS A 39 6.39 -7.89 -44.95
N GLY A 40 6.43 -8.54 -43.79
CA GLY A 40 7.66 -8.65 -42.99
C GLY A 40 7.90 -7.44 -42.08
N GLY A 41 9.12 -7.32 -41.59
CA GLY A 41 9.54 -6.25 -40.67
C GLY A 41 11.02 -6.42 -40.33
N ARG A 42 11.54 -5.52 -39.55
CA ARG A 42 12.92 -5.54 -39.07
C ARG A 42 12.98 -5.34 -37.56
N TYR A 43 14.04 -5.85 -36.94
CA TYR A 43 14.37 -5.52 -35.56
C TYR A 43 15.14 -4.21 -35.51
N VAL A 44 14.61 -3.25 -34.72
CA VAL A 44 15.21 -1.94 -34.52
C VAL A 44 15.58 -1.81 -33.05
N LYS A 45 16.79 -1.36 -32.73
CA LYS A 45 17.19 -1.02 -31.39
C LYS A 45 16.47 0.26 -30.97
N LYS A 46 15.63 0.17 -29.93
CA LYS A 46 14.96 1.32 -29.33
C LYS A 46 15.42 1.52 -27.90
N ARG A 47 15.63 2.78 -27.56
CA ARG A 47 15.91 3.20 -26.19
C ARG A 47 14.59 3.46 -25.50
N ILE A 48 14.25 2.57 -24.53
CA ILE A 48 12.97 2.61 -23.81
C ILE A 48 13.22 3.19 -22.43
N LYS A 49 12.42 4.21 -22.07
CA LYS A 49 12.44 4.81 -20.74
C LYS A 49 11.70 3.89 -19.76
N LYS A 50 12.34 3.50 -18.66
CA LYS A 50 11.80 2.66 -17.62
C LYS A 50 11.85 3.37 -16.27
N ARG A 51 10.79 3.23 -15.46
CA ARG A 51 10.79 3.70 -14.08
C ARG A 51 11.82 2.94 -13.27
N LEU A 52 12.59 3.65 -12.44
CA LEU A 52 13.58 3.02 -11.57
C LEU A 52 12.90 2.31 -10.40
N ARG A 53 11.96 2.98 -9.72
CA ARG A 53 11.23 2.42 -8.59
C ARG A 53 10.05 1.58 -9.07
N LYS A 54 10.03 0.31 -8.70
CA LYS A 54 8.97 -0.65 -9.05
C LYS A 54 8.11 -1.01 -7.84
N LYS A 55 8.69 -0.94 -6.65
CA LYS A 55 8.00 -1.15 -5.37
C LYS A 55 8.23 0.03 -4.46
N GLN A 56 7.18 0.46 -3.78
CA GLN A 56 7.26 1.46 -2.74
C GLN A 56 6.63 0.92 -1.47
N TYR A 57 7.38 0.91 -0.39
CA TYR A 57 6.92 0.54 0.94
C TYR A 57 6.75 1.80 1.78
N LEU A 58 5.52 2.04 2.23
CA LEU A 58 5.16 3.12 3.13
C LEU A 58 4.70 2.54 4.45
N ILE A 59 5.60 2.48 5.42
CA ILE A 59 5.30 2.07 6.78
C ILE A 59 5.18 3.34 7.61
N VAL A 60 3.95 3.73 7.92
CA VAL A 60 3.64 5.00 8.57
C VAL A 60 2.44 4.86 9.48
N ALA A 61 2.38 5.63 10.54
CA ALA A 61 1.32 5.58 11.54
C ALA A 61 -0.10 5.67 10.96
N ARG A 62 -1.05 5.11 11.68
CA ARG A 62 -2.48 5.27 11.37
C ARG A 62 -2.87 6.76 11.40
N GLY A 63 -3.63 7.20 10.39
CA GLY A 63 -4.06 8.59 10.23
C GLY A 63 -3.11 9.43 9.36
N ALA A 64 -2.04 8.87 8.79
CA ALA A 64 -1.15 9.55 7.85
C ALA A 64 -1.70 9.66 6.42
N ALA A 65 -2.95 9.25 6.17
CA ALA A 65 -3.63 9.26 4.87
C ALA A 65 -2.97 8.38 3.79
N LYS A 66 -2.32 7.27 4.17
CA LYS A 66 -1.62 6.36 3.26
C LYS A 66 -2.53 5.73 2.19
N SER A 67 -3.75 5.31 2.56
CA SER A 67 -4.73 4.76 1.59
C SER A 67 -5.17 5.81 0.57
N MET A 68 -5.32 7.09 0.99
CA MET A 68 -5.57 8.22 0.10
C MET A 68 -4.42 8.42 -0.90
N TYR A 69 -3.16 8.31 -0.46
CA TYR A 69 -2.02 8.36 -1.35
C TYR A 69 -2.09 7.24 -2.41
N GLY A 70 -2.36 6.00 -1.99
CA GLY A 70 -2.59 4.88 -2.90
C GLY A 70 -3.69 5.17 -3.93
N SER A 71 -4.79 5.79 -3.48
CA SER A 71 -5.88 6.23 -4.36
C SER A 71 -5.43 7.22 -5.41
N CYS A 72 -4.63 8.23 -5.03
CA CYS A 72 -4.11 9.24 -5.97
C CYS A 72 -3.23 8.60 -7.05
N ILE A 73 -2.39 7.65 -6.69
CA ILE A 73 -1.54 6.94 -7.65
C ILE A 73 -2.37 6.04 -8.59
N GLN A 74 -3.36 5.33 -8.05
CA GLN A 74 -4.28 4.53 -8.88
C GLN A 74 -5.07 5.41 -9.86
N ASP A 75 -5.56 6.56 -9.40
CA ASP A 75 -6.28 7.51 -10.26
C ASP A 75 -5.37 8.07 -11.37
N PHE A 76 -4.10 8.35 -11.08
CA PHE A 76 -3.12 8.75 -12.07
C PHE A 76 -3.00 7.70 -13.20
N PHE A 77 -2.77 6.43 -12.84
CA PHE A 77 -2.67 5.36 -13.85
C PHE A 77 -3.98 5.12 -14.60
N LEU A 78 -5.12 5.32 -13.96
CA LEU A 78 -6.44 5.14 -14.57
C LEU A 78 -6.75 6.25 -15.60
N ASN A 79 -6.27 7.48 -15.37
CA ASN A 79 -6.65 8.66 -16.13
C ASN A 79 -5.59 9.18 -17.08
N VAL A 80 -4.31 9.05 -16.72
CA VAL A 80 -3.19 9.69 -17.43
C VAL A 80 -2.43 8.68 -18.29
N ASP A 81 -2.39 7.41 -17.90
CA ASP A 81 -1.79 6.39 -18.74
C ASP A 81 -2.67 6.18 -19.99
N THR A 82 -2.05 6.28 -21.16
CA THR A 82 -2.73 6.14 -22.46
C THR A 82 -2.87 4.69 -22.90
N THR A 83 -2.23 3.78 -22.21
CA THR A 83 -2.34 2.34 -22.47
C THR A 83 -3.46 1.71 -21.67
N THR A 84 -4.02 0.62 -22.16
CA THR A 84 -4.95 -0.19 -21.35
C THR A 84 -4.22 -0.71 -20.12
N THR A 85 -4.71 -0.42 -18.94
CA THR A 85 -4.10 -0.83 -17.67
C THR A 85 -5.04 -1.69 -16.86
N HIS A 86 -4.51 -2.76 -16.29
CA HIS A 86 -5.18 -3.48 -15.21
C HIS A 86 -4.53 -3.07 -13.89
N GLN A 87 -5.35 -2.65 -12.96
CA GLN A 87 -4.92 -2.18 -11.64
C GLN A 87 -5.70 -2.89 -10.56
N ILE A 88 -5.07 -3.13 -9.43
CA ILE A 88 -5.71 -3.75 -8.27
C ILE A 88 -5.46 -2.95 -7.00
N ALA A 89 -6.47 -2.95 -6.12
CA ALA A 89 -6.31 -2.56 -4.73
C ALA A 89 -6.68 -3.76 -3.85
N THR A 90 -5.83 -4.08 -2.89
CA THR A 90 -6.01 -5.21 -1.99
C THR A 90 -5.67 -4.83 -0.56
N ALA A 91 -6.37 -5.42 0.38
CA ALA A 91 -6.16 -5.27 1.82
C ALA A 91 -6.65 -6.54 2.54
N PRO A 92 -6.35 -6.75 3.83
CA PRO A 92 -6.79 -7.92 4.59
C PRO A 92 -8.30 -8.18 4.49
N THR A 93 -9.10 -7.13 4.44
CA THR A 93 -10.55 -7.24 4.23
C THR A 93 -10.99 -6.48 2.98
N MET A 94 -12.05 -6.95 2.33
CA MET A 94 -12.64 -6.25 1.17
C MET A 94 -13.09 -4.82 1.52
N LYS A 95 -13.58 -4.59 2.74
CA LYS A 95 -13.98 -3.28 3.21
C LYS A 95 -12.80 -2.31 3.27
N GLN A 96 -11.63 -2.76 3.73
CA GLN A 96 -10.41 -1.96 3.72
C GLN A 96 -9.93 -1.68 2.28
N SER A 97 -10.05 -2.66 1.37
CA SER A 97 -9.74 -2.42 -0.05
C SER A 97 -10.65 -1.35 -0.68
N GLU A 98 -11.89 -1.23 -0.23
CA GLU A 98 -12.82 -0.18 -0.68
C GLU A 98 -12.34 1.23 -0.27
N GLU A 99 -11.56 1.36 0.79
CA GLU A 99 -11.01 2.65 1.22
C GLU A 99 -10.05 3.26 0.19
N VAL A 100 -9.40 2.43 -0.62
CA VAL A 100 -8.57 2.90 -1.75
C VAL A 100 -9.44 3.36 -2.92
N LEU A 101 -10.60 2.74 -3.16
CA LEU A 101 -11.51 3.14 -4.24
C LEU A 101 -12.38 4.35 -3.89
N SER A 102 -12.77 4.49 -2.63
CA SER A 102 -13.74 5.47 -2.17
C SER A 102 -13.36 6.92 -2.54
N PRO A 103 -12.10 7.38 -2.37
CA PRO A 103 -11.71 8.73 -2.78
C PRO A 103 -11.88 8.97 -4.28
N ILE A 104 -11.54 7.99 -5.12
CA ILE A 104 -11.66 8.12 -6.57
C ILE A 104 -13.14 8.16 -6.97
N LYS A 105 -13.98 7.28 -6.41
CA LYS A 105 -15.44 7.31 -6.62
C LYS A 105 -16.04 8.64 -6.19
N THR A 106 -15.59 9.18 -5.08
CA THR A 106 -16.04 10.48 -4.57
C THR A 106 -15.60 11.61 -5.51
N ALA A 107 -14.37 11.58 -6.03
CA ALA A 107 -13.89 12.55 -7.00
C ALA A 107 -14.72 12.51 -8.28
N ILE A 108 -15.07 11.33 -8.80
CA ILE A 108 -15.91 11.17 -9.98
C ILE A 108 -17.32 11.76 -9.76
N THR A 109 -17.89 11.56 -8.55
CA THR A 109 -19.29 11.94 -8.29
C THR A 109 -19.48 13.34 -7.76
N ARG A 110 -18.48 13.92 -7.09
CA ARG A 110 -18.58 15.18 -6.36
C ARG A 110 -17.68 16.30 -6.88
N SER A 111 -16.72 16.02 -7.75
CA SER A 111 -15.90 17.09 -8.37
C SER A 111 -16.77 18.00 -9.24
N ARG A 112 -16.27 19.21 -9.48
CA ARG A 112 -16.97 20.23 -10.25
C ARG A 112 -16.02 20.85 -11.28
N GLY A 113 -16.59 21.55 -12.26
CA GLY A 113 -15.84 22.30 -13.24
C GLY A 113 -14.90 21.46 -14.11
N PRO A 114 -13.67 21.91 -14.35
CA PRO A 114 -12.73 21.22 -15.24
C PRO A 114 -12.35 19.81 -14.78
N LEU A 115 -12.22 19.59 -13.46
CA LEU A 115 -11.88 18.28 -12.91
C LEU A 115 -13.00 17.26 -13.18
N PHE A 116 -14.26 17.65 -12.97
CA PHE A 116 -15.40 16.80 -13.29
C PHE A 116 -15.38 16.38 -14.76
N LYS A 117 -15.18 17.34 -15.67
CA LYS A 117 -15.08 17.06 -17.10
C LYS A 117 -13.92 16.12 -17.42
N PHE A 118 -12.77 16.35 -16.84
CA PHE A 118 -11.59 15.51 -17.05
C PHE A 118 -11.84 14.06 -16.60
N LEU A 119 -12.53 13.84 -15.49
CA LEU A 119 -12.81 12.51 -14.94
C LEU A 119 -13.97 11.80 -15.67
N THR A 120 -14.97 12.54 -16.14
CA THR A 120 -16.23 11.95 -16.62
C THR A 120 -16.45 12.03 -18.11
N GLU A 121 -15.86 13.02 -18.79
CA GLU A 121 -16.10 13.25 -20.21
C GLU A 121 -14.96 12.72 -21.08
N GLY A 122 -15.30 12.12 -22.19
CA GLY A 122 -14.36 11.69 -23.21
C GLY A 122 -15.02 11.57 -24.57
N SER A 123 -14.22 11.58 -25.62
CA SER A 123 -14.71 11.35 -26.98
C SER A 123 -13.93 10.22 -27.62
N ILE A 124 -14.64 9.26 -28.20
CA ILE A 124 -14.07 8.20 -29.03
C ILE A 124 -14.43 8.50 -30.48
N GLN A 125 -13.44 8.43 -31.38
CA GLN A 125 -13.68 8.50 -32.80
C GLN A 125 -14.25 7.15 -33.28
N ASN A 126 -15.49 7.16 -33.79
CA ASN A 126 -16.10 5.96 -34.36
C ASN A 126 -15.42 5.63 -35.69
N THR A 127 -15.55 4.38 -36.13
CA THR A 127 -15.08 3.90 -37.46
C THR A 127 -15.57 4.76 -38.65
N THR A 128 -16.65 5.51 -38.46
CA THR A 128 -17.23 6.46 -39.43
C THR A 128 -16.68 7.88 -39.32
N GLY A 129 -15.67 8.11 -38.46
CA GLY A 129 -15.05 9.44 -38.28
C GLY A 129 -15.81 10.44 -37.40
N SER A 130 -17.02 10.07 -36.94
CA SER A 130 -17.78 10.94 -36.03
C SER A 130 -17.33 10.76 -34.57
N LYS A 131 -17.21 11.89 -33.82
CA LYS A 131 -16.88 11.89 -32.41
C LYS A 131 -18.15 11.62 -31.58
N ALA A 132 -18.23 10.49 -30.90
CA ALA A 132 -19.26 10.22 -29.91
C ALA A 132 -18.76 10.59 -28.50
N LYS A 133 -19.56 11.38 -27.77
CA LYS A 133 -19.28 11.61 -26.34
C LYS A 133 -19.55 10.32 -25.58
N ARG A 134 -18.59 9.88 -24.78
CA ARG A 134 -18.75 8.77 -23.85
C ARG A 134 -18.36 9.17 -22.45
N GLN A 135 -19.00 8.57 -21.47
CA GLN A 135 -18.53 8.65 -20.09
C GLN A 135 -17.14 8.02 -20.01
N LYS A 136 -16.20 8.72 -19.38
CA LYS A 136 -14.82 8.25 -19.27
C LYS A 136 -14.66 7.24 -18.15
N LEU A 137 -14.92 7.64 -16.89
CA LEU A 137 -14.83 6.79 -15.75
C LEU A 137 -16.21 6.32 -15.29
N VAL A 138 -16.36 5.04 -15.11
CA VAL A 138 -17.60 4.39 -14.66
C VAL A 138 -17.32 3.63 -13.38
N PRO A 139 -17.79 4.11 -12.21
CA PRO A 139 -17.73 3.35 -10.98
C PRO A 139 -18.62 2.11 -11.07
N THR A 140 -18.06 0.96 -10.69
CA THR A 140 -18.75 -0.31 -10.51
C THR A 140 -18.83 -0.68 -9.04
N LYS A 141 -19.51 -1.78 -8.71
CA LYS A 141 -19.56 -2.25 -7.31
C LYS A 141 -18.17 -2.52 -6.74
N ARG A 142 -17.27 -3.12 -7.53
CA ARG A 142 -15.96 -3.58 -7.08
C ARG A 142 -14.79 -2.91 -7.80
N GLY A 143 -15.02 -1.81 -8.50
CA GLY A 143 -13.95 -1.19 -9.27
C GLY A 143 -14.36 0.11 -9.94
N ILE A 144 -13.53 0.53 -10.87
CA ILE A 144 -13.73 1.70 -11.74
C ILE A 144 -13.17 1.34 -13.12
N GLU A 145 -13.97 1.52 -14.15
CA GLU A 145 -13.57 1.31 -15.53
C GLU A 145 -13.33 2.64 -16.24
N ASN A 146 -12.26 2.72 -17.01
CA ASN A 146 -12.06 3.79 -17.97
C ASN A 146 -12.47 3.30 -19.36
N LEU A 147 -13.63 3.73 -19.83
CA LEU A 147 -14.20 3.29 -21.10
C LEU A 147 -13.46 3.81 -22.34
N LEU A 148 -12.54 4.78 -22.18
CA LEU A 148 -11.76 5.32 -23.31
C LEU A 148 -10.53 4.46 -23.58
N THR A 149 -9.89 3.97 -22.54
CA THR A 149 -8.65 3.17 -22.62
C THR A 149 -8.89 1.68 -22.44
N GLY A 150 -10.07 1.28 -21.96
CA GLY A 150 -10.34 -0.09 -21.53
C GLY A 150 -9.64 -0.46 -20.22
N SER A 151 -9.14 0.54 -19.46
CA SER A 151 -8.45 0.30 -18.21
C SER A 151 -9.42 -0.03 -17.08
N LEU A 152 -9.00 -0.90 -16.19
CA LEU A 152 -9.79 -1.37 -15.06
C LEU A 152 -8.97 -1.24 -13.76
N LEU A 153 -9.56 -0.60 -12.76
CA LEU A 153 -9.14 -0.66 -11.37
C LEU A 153 -10.17 -1.50 -10.60
N GLU A 154 -9.75 -2.57 -9.98
CA GLU A 154 -10.63 -3.43 -9.19
C GLU A 154 -10.07 -3.76 -7.79
N ILE A 155 -10.97 -4.06 -6.85
CA ILE A 155 -10.57 -4.57 -5.53
C ILE A 155 -10.51 -6.10 -5.55
N ARG A 156 -9.47 -6.64 -4.93
CA ARG A 156 -9.25 -8.08 -4.76
C ARG A 156 -9.00 -8.40 -3.28
N PRO A 157 -9.46 -9.55 -2.77
CA PRO A 157 -9.07 -9.98 -1.43
C PRO A 157 -7.57 -10.27 -1.39
N MET A 158 -6.92 -9.97 -0.26
CA MET A 158 -5.50 -10.26 -0.03
C MET A 158 -5.28 -11.75 0.24
N ARG A 159 -5.46 -12.53 -0.81
CA ARG A 159 -5.26 -13.98 -0.83
C ARG A 159 -4.40 -14.33 -2.03
N ILE A 160 -3.41 -15.16 -1.83
CA ILE A 160 -2.42 -15.51 -2.86
C ILE A 160 -3.09 -16.12 -4.11
N ASP A 161 -4.07 -17.01 -3.93
CA ASP A 161 -4.84 -17.60 -5.02
C ASP A 161 -5.61 -16.59 -5.88
N LYS A 162 -5.86 -15.38 -5.34
CA LYS A 162 -6.55 -14.28 -6.05
C LYS A 162 -5.60 -13.21 -6.60
N LEU A 163 -4.37 -13.18 -6.15
CA LEU A 163 -3.36 -12.19 -6.54
C LEU A 163 -2.35 -12.75 -7.54
N GLN A 164 -2.10 -14.05 -7.48
CA GLN A 164 -1.11 -14.72 -8.30
C GLN A 164 -1.49 -14.73 -9.79
N GLY A 165 -0.50 -14.47 -10.66
CA GLY A 165 -0.68 -14.50 -12.11
C GLY A 165 -1.38 -13.29 -12.73
N LEU A 166 -1.79 -12.30 -11.95
CA LEU A 166 -2.39 -11.07 -12.45
C LEU A 166 -1.37 -10.20 -13.17
N ARG A 167 -1.71 -9.78 -14.38
CA ARG A 167 -0.88 -8.83 -15.16
C ARG A 167 -1.31 -7.42 -14.83
N VAL A 168 -0.72 -6.85 -13.78
CA VAL A 168 -1.09 -5.53 -13.29
C VAL A 168 -0.06 -4.46 -13.62
N LYS A 169 -0.53 -3.28 -13.99
CA LYS A 169 0.28 -2.09 -14.20
C LYS A 169 0.53 -1.34 -12.89
N CYS A 170 -0.46 -1.29 -12.03
CA CYS A 170 -0.36 -0.68 -10.72
C CYS A 170 -1.13 -1.51 -9.69
N ALA A 171 -0.53 -1.70 -8.53
CA ALA A 171 -1.19 -2.36 -7.39
C ALA A 171 -1.00 -1.53 -6.12
N THR A 172 -2.07 -1.43 -5.33
CA THR A 172 -2.00 -0.92 -3.95
C THR A 172 -2.30 -2.07 -3.00
N VAL A 173 -1.34 -2.40 -2.14
CA VAL A 173 -1.44 -3.41 -1.09
C VAL A 173 -1.51 -2.68 0.24
N ASP A 174 -2.72 -2.47 0.75
CA ASP A 174 -2.93 -1.69 1.97
C ASP A 174 -2.99 -2.59 3.20
N GLU A 175 -2.45 -2.09 4.32
CA GLU A 175 -2.41 -2.77 5.63
C GLU A 175 -1.82 -4.19 5.60
N TRP A 176 -0.80 -4.42 4.76
CA TRP A 176 -0.16 -5.73 4.57
C TRP A 176 0.53 -6.28 5.83
N LEU A 177 0.89 -5.43 6.80
CA LEU A 177 1.45 -5.83 8.10
C LEU A 177 0.37 -6.19 9.14
N SER A 178 -0.89 -5.87 8.87
CA SER A 178 -2.01 -6.11 9.79
C SER A 178 -2.63 -7.49 9.62
N GLY A 179 -2.37 -8.16 8.50
CA GLY A 179 -2.92 -9.46 8.17
C GLY A 179 -1.97 -10.60 8.56
N ASP A 180 -2.52 -11.67 9.12
CA ASP A 180 -1.82 -12.94 9.19
C ASP A 180 -1.92 -13.61 7.82
N VAL A 181 -0.93 -13.35 6.96
CA VAL A 181 -0.82 -13.94 5.62
C VAL A 181 0.27 -14.99 5.63
N ALA A 182 -0.04 -16.16 5.06
CA ALA A 182 0.89 -17.28 4.99
C ALA A 182 2.05 -17.05 3.99
N GLU A 183 1.83 -16.21 2.99
CA GLU A 183 2.79 -15.92 1.91
C GLU A 183 2.81 -14.42 1.60
N ASP A 184 3.88 -13.95 0.94
CA ASP A 184 4.04 -12.54 0.56
C ASP A 184 3.08 -12.13 -0.57
N PRO A 185 2.07 -11.28 -0.30
CA PRO A 185 1.13 -10.83 -1.30
C PRO A 185 1.78 -9.88 -2.32
N ILE A 186 2.84 -9.17 -1.94
CA ILE A 186 3.54 -8.20 -2.79
C ILE A 186 4.36 -8.96 -3.82
N GLU A 187 5.06 -10.02 -3.41
CA GLU A 187 5.80 -10.89 -4.32
C GLU A 187 4.86 -11.62 -5.29
N ALA A 188 3.73 -12.11 -4.82
CA ALA A 188 2.73 -12.78 -5.67
C ALA A 188 2.23 -11.87 -6.81
N ILE A 189 1.99 -10.59 -6.51
CA ILE A 189 1.61 -9.58 -7.50
C ILE A 189 2.79 -9.27 -8.44
N GLU A 190 4.00 -9.11 -7.89
CA GLU A 190 5.20 -8.79 -8.67
C GLU A 190 5.51 -9.86 -9.72
N GLN A 191 5.40 -11.13 -9.37
CA GLN A 191 5.61 -12.23 -10.30
C GLN A 191 4.65 -12.19 -11.50
N GLY A 192 3.40 -11.77 -11.29
CA GLY A 192 2.43 -11.56 -12.35
C GLY A 192 2.74 -10.33 -13.21
N ALA A 193 3.03 -9.22 -12.58
CA ALA A 193 3.36 -7.94 -13.22
C ALA A 193 4.66 -8.04 -14.04
N ALA A 194 5.67 -8.76 -13.54
CA ALA A 194 6.95 -8.95 -14.23
C ALA A 194 6.81 -9.74 -15.54
N LYS A 195 5.87 -10.68 -15.63
CA LYS A 195 5.60 -11.44 -16.88
C LYS A 195 5.15 -10.53 -18.02
N GLU A 196 4.39 -9.48 -17.71
CA GLU A 196 3.93 -8.51 -18.69
C GLU A 196 5.09 -7.70 -19.31
N GLN A 197 6.16 -7.46 -18.55
CA GLN A 197 7.32 -6.71 -19.03
C GLN A 197 8.07 -7.39 -20.19
N SER A 198 7.97 -8.71 -20.30
CA SER A 198 8.68 -9.47 -21.34
C SER A 198 8.03 -9.38 -22.73
N THR A 199 6.75 -9.02 -22.79
CA THR A 199 5.95 -9.12 -24.01
C THR A 199 5.69 -7.79 -24.70
N THR A 200 5.68 -6.67 -23.97
CA THR A 200 5.40 -5.35 -24.53
C THR A 200 6.50 -4.35 -24.21
N SER A 201 6.86 -3.52 -25.19
CA SER A 201 7.97 -2.58 -25.12
C SER A 201 7.85 -1.52 -24.01
N ASN A 202 6.68 -1.31 -23.45
CA ASN A 202 6.42 -0.17 -22.55
C ASN A 202 5.80 -0.56 -21.20
N ASN A 203 5.86 -1.83 -20.81
CA ASN A 203 5.18 -2.26 -19.62
C ASN A 203 6.07 -2.10 -18.39
N ASP A 204 5.76 -1.07 -17.62
CA ASP A 204 6.42 -0.71 -16.39
C ASP A 204 5.37 -0.75 -15.28
N TYR A 205 5.58 -1.58 -14.25
CA TYR A 205 4.65 -1.73 -13.16
C TYR A 205 5.06 -0.91 -11.94
N LEU A 206 4.10 -0.65 -11.08
CA LEU A 206 4.31 -0.06 -9.76
C LEU A 206 3.45 -0.77 -8.72
N ILE A 207 4.09 -1.23 -7.65
CA ILE A 207 3.40 -1.78 -6.48
C ILE A 207 3.63 -0.84 -5.30
N ILE A 208 2.55 -0.36 -4.69
CA ILE A 208 2.57 0.48 -3.50
C ILE A 208 2.05 -0.36 -2.33
N ALA A 209 2.94 -0.66 -1.40
CA ALA A 209 2.64 -1.38 -0.18
C ALA A 209 2.56 -0.40 0.99
N THR A 210 1.35 -0.14 1.47
CA THR A 210 1.10 0.79 2.58
C THR A 210 0.70 0.02 3.82
N SER A 211 1.24 0.34 4.98
CA SER A 211 0.81 -0.22 6.25
C SER A 211 1.17 0.67 7.43
N SER A 212 0.45 0.52 8.52
CA SER A 212 0.97 0.82 9.86
C SER A 212 1.74 -0.39 10.39
N GLU A 213 2.53 -0.20 11.45
CA GLU A 213 3.20 -1.31 12.12
C GLU A 213 2.16 -2.34 12.59
N GLY A 214 2.40 -3.61 12.31
CA GLY A 214 1.54 -4.71 12.73
C GLY A 214 1.90 -5.23 14.11
N THR A 215 0.99 -6.02 14.67
CA THR A 215 1.19 -6.72 15.96
C THR A 215 1.47 -8.21 15.80
N VAL A 216 1.40 -8.74 14.57
CA VAL A 216 1.81 -10.11 14.25
C VAL A 216 3.33 -10.17 14.22
N ARG A 217 3.91 -11.14 14.92
CA ARG A 217 5.36 -11.37 14.98
C ARG A 217 5.73 -12.72 14.40
N ASN A 218 6.98 -12.81 13.92
CA ASN A 218 7.54 -14.03 13.31
C ASN A 218 6.78 -14.49 12.04
N GLY A 219 6.00 -13.61 11.44
CA GLY A 219 5.29 -13.87 10.19
C GLY A 219 6.01 -13.32 8.94
N VAL A 220 5.34 -13.43 7.81
CA VAL A 220 5.81 -12.93 6.50
C VAL A 220 6.14 -11.43 6.55
N GLY A 221 5.32 -10.64 7.26
CA GLY A 221 5.55 -9.20 7.43
C GLY A 221 6.89 -8.88 8.09
N ASP A 222 7.30 -9.63 9.11
CA ASP A 222 8.59 -9.42 9.76
C ASP A 222 9.76 -9.84 8.86
N THR A 223 9.60 -10.88 8.05
CA THR A 223 10.60 -11.29 7.04
C THR A 223 10.82 -10.18 6.02
N ILE A 224 9.74 -9.61 5.47
CA ILE A 224 9.82 -8.46 4.53
C ILE A 224 10.51 -7.27 5.22
N LYS A 225 10.13 -6.93 6.45
CA LYS A 225 10.76 -5.83 7.19
C LYS A 225 12.26 -6.03 7.39
N MET A 226 12.71 -7.27 7.65
CA MET A 226 14.15 -7.57 7.75
C MET A 226 14.88 -7.31 6.42
N GLU A 227 14.29 -7.65 5.29
CA GLU A 227 14.87 -7.35 3.98
C GLU A 227 14.93 -5.85 3.71
N LEU A 228 13.84 -5.12 4.00
CA LEU A 228 13.80 -3.66 3.87
C LEU A 228 14.86 -3.00 4.75
N MET A 229 15.07 -3.52 5.96
CA MET A 229 16.10 -3.01 6.87
C MET A 229 17.51 -3.20 6.31
N LYS A 230 17.81 -4.34 5.67
CA LYS A 230 19.10 -4.56 4.99
C LYS A 230 19.35 -3.54 3.89
N ILE A 231 18.30 -3.20 3.12
CA ILE A 231 18.39 -2.18 2.06
C ILE A 231 18.66 -0.80 2.70
N LEU A 232 17.94 -0.43 3.75
CA LEU A 232 18.12 0.86 4.46
C LEU A 232 19.50 1.01 5.10
N LYS A 233 20.06 -0.09 5.61
CA LYS A 233 21.43 -0.11 6.17
C LYS A 233 22.52 -0.16 5.11
N GLY A 234 22.18 -0.30 3.83
CA GLY A 234 23.16 -0.44 2.76
C GLY A 234 23.85 -1.81 2.67
N GLU A 235 23.35 -2.82 3.40
CA GLU A 235 23.84 -4.20 3.33
C GLU A 235 23.48 -4.87 2.01
N TYR A 236 22.40 -4.41 1.39
CA TYR A 236 21.91 -4.86 0.09
C TYR A 236 21.43 -3.67 -0.73
N TYR A 237 21.99 -3.51 -1.94
CA TYR A 237 21.60 -2.43 -2.85
C TYR A 237 20.48 -2.89 -3.79
N ASN A 238 19.30 -2.28 -3.68
CA ASN A 238 18.19 -2.50 -4.61
C ASN A 238 17.56 -1.16 -5.03
N PRO A 239 17.93 -0.60 -6.19
CA PRO A 239 17.43 0.68 -6.66
C PRO A 239 15.96 0.63 -7.08
N HIS A 240 15.35 -0.56 -7.22
CA HIS A 240 13.96 -0.73 -7.63
C HIS A 240 12.98 -0.63 -6.46
N VAL A 241 13.48 -0.56 -5.24
CA VAL A 241 12.67 -0.45 -4.02
C VAL A 241 12.81 0.94 -3.43
N SER A 242 11.66 1.58 -3.16
CA SER A 242 11.53 2.82 -2.40
C SER A 242 11.03 2.46 -1.01
N ILE A 243 11.63 3.00 0.05
CA ILE A 243 11.28 2.68 1.44
C ILE A 243 11.11 3.96 2.23
N TRP A 244 9.92 4.16 2.78
CA TRP A 244 9.57 5.24 3.70
C TRP A 244 9.04 4.62 4.98
N TRP A 245 9.88 4.57 6.01
CA TRP A 245 9.56 3.93 7.28
C TRP A 245 9.61 4.95 8.42
N TYR A 246 8.43 5.35 8.86
CA TYR A 246 8.20 6.34 9.90
C TYR A 246 7.85 5.64 11.22
N LYS A 247 8.63 5.88 12.25
CA LYS A 247 8.43 5.34 13.58
C LYS A 247 9.12 6.19 14.64
N LEU A 248 8.75 6.06 15.89
CA LEU A 248 9.57 6.53 16.99
C LEU A 248 10.83 5.66 17.12
N ASP A 249 11.92 6.25 17.61
CA ASP A 249 13.17 5.55 17.83
C ASP A 249 13.09 4.70 19.10
N ASP A 250 12.45 5.25 20.15
CA ASP A 250 12.30 4.62 21.45
C ASP A 250 10.86 4.76 21.99
N ILE A 251 10.49 3.86 22.91
CA ILE A 251 9.21 3.90 23.60
C ILE A 251 9.09 5.11 24.52
N ASP A 252 10.18 5.60 25.04
CA ASP A 252 10.21 6.78 25.94
C ASP A 252 9.80 8.06 25.19
N GLU A 253 9.90 8.09 23.86
CA GLU A 253 9.44 9.21 23.03
C GLU A 253 7.91 9.33 22.93
N VAL A 254 7.17 8.30 23.33
CA VAL A 254 5.69 8.27 23.25
C VAL A 254 5.05 9.41 24.05
N GLY A 255 5.64 9.75 25.21
CA GLY A 255 5.19 10.85 26.04
C GLY A 255 5.57 12.25 25.52
N ASN A 256 6.36 12.36 24.47
CA ASN A 256 6.82 13.64 23.92
C ASN A 256 6.13 14.01 22.61
N PRO A 257 5.18 14.98 22.60
CA PRO A 257 4.45 15.36 21.40
C PRO A 257 5.32 15.84 20.23
N GLU A 258 6.49 16.42 20.49
CA GLU A 258 7.41 16.89 19.44
C GLU A 258 8.00 15.74 18.62
N MET A 259 8.13 14.55 19.22
CA MET A 259 8.68 13.36 18.56
C MET A 259 7.66 12.65 17.66
N TRP A 260 6.35 12.88 17.84
CA TRP A 260 5.31 12.15 17.11
C TRP A 260 5.37 12.34 15.59
N ILE A 261 5.97 13.44 15.13
CA ILE A 261 6.20 13.69 13.70
C ILE A 261 7.11 12.61 13.05
N LYS A 262 7.98 11.95 13.84
CA LYS A 262 8.81 10.84 13.36
C LYS A 262 7.96 9.65 12.94
N ALA A 263 6.84 9.39 13.63
CA ALA A 263 5.93 8.31 13.32
C ALA A 263 4.85 8.71 12.28
N ASN A 264 4.47 10.00 12.28
CA ASN A 264 3.46 10.52 11.35
C ASN A 264 3.84 11.91 10.80
N PRO A 265 4.40 12.00 9.59
CA PRO A 265 4.80 13.27 8.99
C PRO A 265 3.60 14.19 8.68
N ASN A 266 2.38 13.69 8.78
CA ASN A 266 1.14 14.43 8.50
C ASN A 266 0.37 14.79 9.78
N ILE A 267 0.97 14.63 10.95
CA ILE A 267 0.35 15.06 12.20
C ILE A 267 0.09 16.58 12.16
N GLY A 268 -1.04 17.00 12.71
CA GLY A 268 -1.51 18.39 12.59
C GLY A 268 -2.20 18.74 11.27
N LYS A 269 -2.11 17.86 10.25
CA LYS A 269 -2.76 18.04 8.94
C LYS A 269 -3.88 17.02 8.69
N THR A 270 -3.60 15.72 8.85
CA THR A 270 -4.57 14.63 8.62
C THR A 270 -5.14 14.07 9.92
N VAL A 271 -4.44 14.26 11.01
CA VAL A 271 -4.83 13.86 12.36
C VAL A 271 -4.30 14.90 13.36
N THR A 272 -5.07 15.21 14.38
CA THR A 272 -4.71 16.23 15.36
C THR A 272 -3.76 15.69 16.43
N TYR A 273 -2.97 16.58 17.04
CA TYR A 273 -2.17 16.25 18.22
C TYR A 273 -3.01 15.76 19.40
N GLU A 274 -4.21 16.30 19.57
CA GLU A 274 -5.18 15.85 20.57
C GLU A 274 -5.55 14.37 20.39
N THR A 275 -5.74 13.91 19.13
CA THR A 275 -6.00 12.49 18.84
C THR A 275 -4.85 11.59 19.29
N TYR A 276 -3.61 12.07 19.15
CA TYR A 276 -2.43 11.34 19.62
C TYR A 276 -2.33 11.36 21.15
N GLN A 277 -2.60 12.50 21.78
CA GLN A 277 -2.64 12.63 23.24
C GLN A 277 -3.64 11.65 23.86
N LEU A 278 -4.86 11.61 23.32
CA LEU A 278 -5.89 10.65 23.75
C LEU A 278 -5.46 9.18 23.53
N ALA A 279 -4.66 8.92 22.50
CA ALA A 279 -4.15 7.57 22.27
C ALA A 279 -3.08 7.20 23.32
N VAL A 280 -2.22 8.13 23.73
CA VAL A 280 -1.24 7.92 24.82
C VAL A 280 -1.98 7.62 26.12
N GLU A 281 -2.94 8.46 26.50
CA GLU A 281 -3.74 8.26 27.71
C GLU A 281 -4.47 6.90 27.74
N ARG A 282 -4.98 6.47 26.57
CA ARG A 282 -5.59 5.13 26.44
C ARG A 282 -4.57 4.01 26.59
N ALA A 283 -3.37 4.19 26.04
CA ALA A 283 -2.31 3.18 26.15
C ALA A 283 -1.81 3.02 27.59
N GLU A 284 -1.81 4.09 28.36
CA GLU A 284 -1.44 4.10 29.78
C GLU A 284 -2.53 3.44 30.66
N ASN A 285 -3.80 3.77 30.40
CA ASN A 285 -4.92 3.33 31.23
C ASN A 285 -5.53 1.99 30.80
N ASN A 286 -5.19 1.47 29.62
CA ASN A 286 -5.76 0.24 29.09
C ASN A 286 -4.68 -0.71 28.54
N PRO A 287 -4.14 -1.61 29.38
CA PRO A 287 -3.08 -2.53 28.99
C PRO A 287 -3.42 -3.40 27.76
N SER A 288 -4.69 -3.78 27.61
CA SER A 288 -5.13 -4.63 26.47
C SER A 288 -5.06 -3.91 25.12
N GLN A 289 -5.12 -2.59 25.08
CA GLN A 289 -5.03 -1.80 23.85
C GLN A 289 -3.65 -1.19 23.64
N ARG A 290 -2.80 -1.20 24.67
CA ARG A 290 -1.51 -0.56 24.67
C ARG A 290 -0.64 -0.99 23.46
N ASN A 291 -0.47 -2.27 23.26
CA ASN A 291 0.39 -2.80 22.21
C ASN A 291 -0.11 -2.42 20.81
N ASP A 292 -1.42 -2.47 20.58
CA ASP A 292 -2.02 -2.05 19.30
C ASP A 292 -1.83 -0.56 19.05
N ILE A 293 -1.98 0.27 20.07
CA ILE A 293 -1.78 1.73 19.97
C ILE A 293 -0.30 2.04 19.69
N LEU A 294 0.63 1.45 20.44
CA LEU A 294 2.07 1.66 20.28
C LEU A 294 2.53 1.25 18.88
N ALA A 295 2.07 0.10 18.39
CA ALA A 295 2.39 -0.33 17.05
C ALA A 295 1.77 0.59 15.98
N LYS A 296 0.46 0.78 16.00
CA LYS A 296 -0.25 1.45 14.91
C LYS A 296 -0.12 2.97 14.89
N ARG A 297 0.10 3.63 16.05
CA ARG A 297 0.23 5.09 16.14
C ARG A 297 1.66 5.58 16.18
N PHE A 298 2.56 4.77 16.74
CA PHE A 298 3.94 5.20 16.99
C PHE A 298 4.98 4.38 16.22
N GLY A 299 4.55 3.31 15.53
CA GLY A 299 5.43 2.45 14.74
C GLY A 299 6.38 1.61 15.59
N ILE A 300 6.09 1.44 16.89
CA ILE A 300 6.90 0.64 17.80
C ILE A 300 6.49 -0.82 17.65
N PRO A 301 7.41 -1.73 17.28
CA PRO A 301 7.08 -3.15 17.15
C PRO A 301 6.65 -3.75 18.48
N MET A 302 5.41 -4.19 18.57
CA MET A 302 4.83 -4.80 19.77
C MET A 302 4.20 -6.15 19.41
N GLU A 303 4.18 -7.08 20.36
CA GLU A 303 3.44 -8.34 20.21
C GLU A 303 1.95 -8.11 20.46
N GLY A 304 1.11 -8.65 19.58
CA GLY A 304 -0.35 -8.51 19.66
C GLY A 304 -1.02 -9.44 20.66
N TYR A 305 -0.30 -10.41 21.20
CA TYR A 305 -0.87 -11.33 22.15
C TYR A 305 -0.98 -10.68 23.53
N THR A 306 -2.18 -10.46 23.99
CA THR A 306 -2.47 -10.32 25.42
C THR A 306 -2.29 -11.71 26.04
N TYR A 307 -1.16 -11.92 26.70
CA TYR A 307 -1.02 -13.11 27.54
C TYR A 307 -2.13 -13.08 28.59
N PHE A 308 -2.75 -14.22 28.84
CA PHE A 308 -3.78 -14.35 29.88
C PHE A 308 -3.23 -13.95 31.26
N PHE A 309 -1.91 -14.15 31.42
CA PHE A 309 -1.15 -13.69 32.57
C PHE A 309 0.02 -12.80 32.13
N THR A 310 0.26 -11.72 32.83
CA THR A 310 1.45 -10.89 32.65
C THR A 310 2.69 -11.62 33.18
N TYR A 311 3.88 -11.23 32.71
CA TYR A 311 5.15 -11.78 33.23
C TYR A 311 5.25 -11.61 34.75
N GLU A 312 4.77 -10.51 35.32
CA GLU A 312 4.78 -10.26 36.76
C GLU A 312 3.86 -11.22 37.53
N GLU A 313 2.73 -11.58 36.96
CA GLU A 313 1.80 -12.56 37.54
C GLU A 313 2.30 -14.00 37.44
N THR A 314 3.08 -14.28 36.41
CA THR A 314 3.71 -15.62 36.22
C THR A 314 5.10 -15.75 36.86
N LYS A 315 5.64 -14.64 37.39
CA LYS A 315 6.94 -14.61 38.02
C LYS A 315 6.96 -15.56 39.22
N PRO A 316 7.85 -16.54 39.26
CA PRO A 316 7.87 -17.50 40.38
C PRO A 316 8.10 -16.77 41.69
N HIS A 317 7.15 -16.90 42.59
CA HIS A 317 7.29 -16.40 43.95
C HIS A 317 8.34 -17.22 44.69
N ARG A 318 9.51 -16.63 44.96
CA ARG A 318 10.68 -17.25 45.54
C ARG A 318 10.50 -17.84 46.97
N LYS A 319 9.29 -17.86 47.54
CA LYS A 319 9.07 -18.16 48.95
C LYS A 319 8.06 -19.26 49.24
N GLN A 320 7.69 -20.12 48.32
CA GLN A 320 6.75 -21.19 48.67
C GLN A 320 7.33 -22.56 48.42
N GLU A 321 7.38 -23.36 49.47
CA GLU A 321 7.83 -24.73 49.46
C GLU A 321 6.73 -25.66 48.88
N PHE A 322 6.31 -25.40 47.63
CA PHE A 322 5.27 -26.18 46.94
C PHE A 322 5.71 -27.60 46.58
N TRP A 323 6.99 -27.86 46.61
CA TRP A 323 7.54 -29.17 46.28
C TRP A 323 7.11 -30.33 47.23
N LYS A 324 6.50 -29.98 48.34
CA LYS A 324 5.93 -30.94 49.29
C LYS A 324 4.46 -31.25 49.07
N LEU A 325 3.78 -30.55 48.14
CA LEU A 325 2.36 -30.78 47.90
C LEU A 325 2.17 -31.56 46.59
N PRO A 326 1.30 -32.60 46.62
CA PRO A 326 0.91 -33.24 45.38
C PRO A 326 0.16 -32.25 44.52
N CYS A 327 0.70 -31.93 43.35
CA CYS A 327 0.05 -31.07 42.38
C CYS A 327 -0.02 -31.76 41.04
N ALA A 328 -1.15 -31.61 40.36
CA ALA A 328 -1.32 -31.95 38.96
C ALA A 328 -1.58 -30.69 38.17
N LEU A 329 -0.79 -30.45 37.13
CA LEU A 329 -1.01 -29.37 36.17
C LEU A 329 -1.54 -30.00 34.90
N GLY A 330 -2.74 -29.62 34.49
CA GLY A 330 -3.30 -29.91 33.16
C GLY A 330 -3.39 -28.62 32.35
N ALA A 331 -2.78 -28.62 31.18
CA ALA A 331 -2.98 -27.56 30.21
C ALA A 331 -3.58 -28.19 28.96
N ASP A 332 -4.75 -27.69 28.54
CA ASP A 332 -5.33 -28.01 27.24
C ASP A 332 -4.85 -26.94 26.24
N LEU A 333 -4.03 -27.35 25.30
CA LEU A 333 -3.48 -26.49 24.25
C LEU A 333 -4.24 -26.63 22.94
N SER A 334 -5.42 -27.24 22.95
CA SER A 334 -6.29 -27.37 21.77
C SER A 334 -7.06 -26.08 21.52
N GLN A 335 -6.47 -25.17 20.77
CA GLN A 335 -7.18 -24.17 19.92
C GLN A 335 -6.43 -23.98 18.61
#